data_e44762e9cd8fdaa88bffda6ef55cde08
#
_entry.id   e44762e9cd8fdaa88bffda6ef55cde08
#
_cell.length_a   1.000
_cell.length_b   1.000
_cell.length_c   1.000
_cell.angle_alpha   90.00
_cell.angle_beta   90.00
_cell.angle_gamma   90.00
#
_symmetry.space_group_name_H-M   'P 1'
#
loop_
_entity.id
_entity.type
_entity.pdbx_description
1 polymer ?
#
loop_
_entity_poly.entity_id
_entity_poly.type
_entity_poly.pdbx_seq_one_letter_code
_entity_poly.pdbx_strand_id
1 'polypeptide(L)'
;MYAATVGEVDGVRLISDQTMRNAIEIRSTGPDAVLVFDIPFGLGFMRNSDFAKLGSDSSFGHYGAGGSVGFADHEANIGFGYVMNKMDLGIAGDPRTAALIDAVYESL
;
A
#
# COMPACT_ATOMS: atom_id res chain seq x y z
N MET A 1 2.52 -4.86 -11.10
CA MET A 1 3.31 -5.54 -10.05
C MET A 1 2.43 -5.89 -8.84
N TYR A 2 1.85 -4.93 -8.11
CA TYR A 2 1.06 -5.22 -6.91
C TYR A 2 -0.11 -6.20 -7.14
N ALA A 3 -0.89 -6.06 -8.20
CA ALA A 3 -1.97 -7.02 -8.51
C ALA A 3 -1.46 -8.48 -8.61
N ALA A 4 -0.26 -8.69 -9.16
CA ALA A 4 0.34 -10.02 -9.25
C ALA A 4 0.90 -10.57 -7.92
N THR A 5 0.84 -9.82 -6.83
CA THR A 5 1.13 -10.32 -5.47
C THR A 5 -0.09 -10.92 -4.80
N VAL A 6 -1.30 -10.51 -5.18
CA VAL A 6 -2.56 -11.00 -4.60
C VAL A 6 -3.32 -11.97 -5.50
N GLY A 7 -3.05 -11.94 -6.81
CA GLY A 7 -3.70 -12.81 -7.79
C GLY A 7 -2.76 -13.14 -8.96
N GLU A 8 -3.30 -13.83 -9.94
CA GLU A 8 -2.63 -14.05 -11.22
C GLU A 8 -3.05 -12.96 -12.21
N VAL A 9 -2.09 -12.34 -12.87
CA VAL A 9 -2.30 -11.32 -13.89
C VAL A 9 -1.53 -11.73 -15.14
N ASP A 10 -2.22 -11.93 -16.25
CA ASP A 10 -1.64 -12.37 -17.53
C ASP A 10 -0.74 -13.62 -17.40
N GLY A 11 -1.17 -14.60 -16.60
CA GLY A 11 -0.41 -15.82 -16.33
C GLY A 11 0.76 -15.65 -15.35
N VAL A 12 0.91 -14.49 -14.74
CA VAL A 12 2.00 -14.20 -13.79
C VAL A 12 1.45 -14.00 -12.39
N ARG A 13 1.94 -14.80 -11.44
CA ARG A 13 1.81 -14.63 -10.02
C ARG A 13 3.19 -14.51 -9.40
N LEU A 14 3.47 -13.41 -8.68
CA LEU A 14 4.82 -13.13 -8.15
C LEU A 14 5.16 -13.93 -6.89
N ILE A 15 4.20 -14.12 -6.00
CA ILE A 15 4.39 -14.82 -4.72
C ILE A 15 3.17 -15.69 -4.41
N SER A 16 3.37 -16.77 -3.66
CA SER A 16 2.28 -17.61 -3.18
C SER A 16 1.44 -16.88 -2.12
N ASP A 17 0.20 -17.32 -1.92
CA ASP A 17 -0.66 -16.83 -0.83
C ASP A 17 0.03 -16.91 0.52
N GLN A 18 0.68 -18.02 0.82
CA GLN A 18 1.37 -18.20 2.09
C GLN A 18 2.51 -17.20 2.25
N THR A 19 3.29 -16.96 1.19
CA THR A 19 4.38 -15.97 1.20
C THR A 19 3.82 -14.57 1.38
N MET A 20 2.74 -14.23 0.69
CA MET A 20 2.07 -12.94 0.82
C MET A 20 1.59 -12.73 2.26
N ARG A 21 0.84 -13.69 2.84
CA ARG A 21 0.35 -13.60 4.23
C ARG A 21 1.49 -13.41 5.24
N ASN A 22 2.59 -14.15 5.10
CA ASN A 22 3.77 -14.00 5.95
C ASN A 22 4.42 -12.60 5.79
N ALA A 23 4.46 -12.08 4.56
CA ALA A 23 5.08 -10.78 4.27
C ALA A 23 4.27 -9.60 4.82
N ILE A 24 2.94 -9.71 4.85
CA ILE A 24 2.07 -8.63 5.31
C ILE A 24 1.76 -8.67 6.82
N GLU A 25 2.12 -9.74 7.51
CA GLU A 25 2.00 -9.81 8.97
C GLU A 25 2.81 -8.69 9.61
N ILE A 26 2.17 -7.91 10.49
CA ILE A 26 2.82 -6.75 11.13
C ILE A 26 3.95 -7.25 12.04
N ARG A 27 5.16 -6.81 11.76
CA ARG A 27 6.39 -7.16 12.47
C ARG A 27 6.99 -5.99 13.25
N SER A 28 6.63 -4.78 12.88
CA SER A 28 7.10 -3.56 13.52
C SER A 28 5.96 -2.56 13.66
N THR A 29 5.86 -1.95 14.82
CA THR A 29 4.89 -0.89 15.15
C THR A 29 5.56 0.18 16.02
N GLY A 30 4.88 1.29 16.21
CA GLY A 30 5.39 2.43 16.96
C GLY A 30 6.17 3.40 16.09
N PRO A 31 6.76 4.44 16.69
CA PRO A 31 7.48 5.46 15.94
C PRO A 31 8.66 4.86 15.18
N ASP A 32 8.63 5.03 13.86
CA ASP A 32 9.74 4.64 12.98
C ASP A 32 11.00 5.46 13.34
N ALA A 33 12.15 4.80 13.45
CA ALA A 33 13.38 5.44 13.89
C ALA A 33 13.95 6.48 12.89
N VAL A 34 13.49 6.45 11.65
CA VAL A 34 13.93 7.36 10.58
C VAL A 34 12.86 8.40 10.27
N LEU A 35 11.62 7.96 10.08
CA LEU A 35 10.50 8.83 9.68
C LEU A 35 9.80 9.50 10.87
N VAL A 36 10.00 8.97 12.09
CA VAL A 36 9.44 9.48 13.36
C VAL A 36 7.90 9.34 13.48
N PHE A 37 7.24 8.81 12.48
CA PHE A 37 5.81 8.55 12.48
C PHE A 37 5.51 7.11 12.87
N ASP A 38 4.34 6.88 13.44
CA ASP A 38 3.86 5.52 13.74
C ASP A 38 3.38 4.84 12.45
N ILE A 39 4.21 3.96 11.93
CA ILE A 39 3.94 3.27 10.68
C ILE A 39 4.12 1.76 10.90
N PRO A 40 3.05 0.97 10.85
CA PRO A 40 3.16 -0.47 10.91
C PRO A 40 3.77 -1.05 9.63
N PHE A 41 4.76 -1.94 9.80
CA PHE A 41 5.40 -2.65 8.70
C PHE A 41 5.33 -4.16 8.85
N GLY A 42 5.13 -4.84 7.72
CA GLY A 42 5.45 -6.25 7.54
C GLY A 42 6.89 -6.44 7.04
N LEU A 43 7.14 -7.45 6.24
CA LEU A 43 8.45 -7.70 5.63
C LEU A 43 8.62 -6.83 4.38
N GLY A 44 9.01 -5.57 4.59
CA GLY A 44 9.24 -4.59 3.52
C GLY A 44 7.98 -3.91 2.97
N PHE A 45 6.80 -4.21 3.52
CA PHE A 45 5.55 -3.55 3.17
C PHE A 45 5.04 -2.68 4.32
N MET A 46 4.73 -1.44 4.00
CA MET A 46 3.93 -0.57 4.85
C MET A 46 2.51 -1.12 4.91
N ARG A 47 1.90 -1.11 6.10
CA ARG A 47 0.51 -1.49 6.30
C ARG A 47 -0.38 -0.25 6.42
N ASN A 48 -1.67 -0.44 6.16
CA ASN A 48 -2.64 0.63 6.32
C ASN A 48 -2.59 1.24 7.72
N SER A 49 -2.65 2.56 7.81
CA SER A 49 -2.67 3.32 9.06
C SER A 49 -3.22 4.74 8.82
N ASP A 50 -3.52 5.46 9.89
CA ASP A 50 -3.99 6.85 9.81
C ASP A 50 -2.97 7.76 9.10
N PHE A 51 -1.68 7.51 9.31
CA PHE A 51 -0.62 8.26 8.65
C PHE A 51 -0.45 7.88 7.17
N ALA A 52 -0.59 6.59 6.84
CA ALA A 52 -0.36 6.04 5.52
C ALA A 52 -1.58 5.21 5.06
N LYS A 53 -2.66 5.92 4.74
CA LYS A 53 -3.91 5.29 4.28
C LYS A 53 -3.72 4.63 2.92
N LEU A 54 -3.80 3.30 2.89
CA LEU A 54 -3.66 2.48 1.67
C LEU A 54 -4.99 1.85 1.20
N GLY A 55 -6.12 2.31 1.74
CA GLY A 55 -7.44 1.79 1.41
C GLY A 55 -8.08 1.05 2.59
N SER A 56 -7.90 -0.24 2.72
CA SER A 56 -8.45 -1.06 3.81
C SER A 56 -7.35 -1.61 4.74
N ASP A 57 -7.77 -2.24 5.84
CA ASP A 57 -6.84 -2.90 6.78
C ASP A 57 -6.13 -4.12 6.19
N SER A 58 -6.65 -4.69 5.11
CA SER A 58 -6.01 -5.77 4.36
C SER A 58 -4.95 -5.28 3.36
N SER A 59 -4.85 -3.97 3.14
CA SER A 59 -3.92 -3.36 2.19
C SER A 59 -2.47 -3.37 2.69
N PHE A 60 -1.55 -3.51 1.73
CA PHE A 60 -0.12 -3.47 1.95
C PHE A 60 0.60 -2.87 0.73
N GLY A 61 1.60 -2.07 0.96
CA GLY A 61 2.29 -1.38 -0.13
C GLY A 61 3.32 -0.39 0.37
N HIS A 62 3.49 0.71 -0.34
CA HIS A 62 4.37 1.79 0.09
C HIS A 62 4.03 3.11 -0.59
N TYR A 63 4.16 4.20 0.14
CA TYR A 63 4.17 5.55 -0.39
C TYR A 63 5.58 5.95 -0.85
N GLY A 64 5.64 6.85 -1.84
CA GLY A 64 6.87 7.53 -2.23
C GLY A 64 6.79 9.02 -1.95
N ALA A 65 7.93 9.63 -1.59
CA ALA A 65 8.02 11.07 -1.41
C ALA A 65 7.52 11.81 -2.65
N GLY A 66 6.71 12.85 -2.43
CA GLY A 66 6.12 13.64 -3.50
C GLY A 66 4.72 13.21 -3.95
N GLY A 67 4.18 12.09 -3.42
CA GLY A 67 2.79 11.70 -3.62
C GLY A 67 2.55 10.42 -4.42
N SER A 68 3.58 9.66 -4.83
CA SER A 68 3.38 8.36 -5.44
C SER A 68 2.96 7.31 -4.41
N VAL A 69 2.20 6.31 -4.86
CA VAL A 69 1.83 5.16 -4.04
C VAL A 69 1.65 3.92 -4.91
N GLY A 70 2.01 2.78 -4.35
CA GLY A 70 1.67 1.48 -4.88
C GLY A 70 1.25 0.55 -3.75
N PHE A 71 0.13 -0.14 -3.91
CA PHE A 71 -0.34 -1.11 -2.93
C PHE A 71 -1.17 -2.22 -3.56
N ALA A 72 -1.37 -3.28 -2.81
CA ALA A 72 -2.39 -4.28 -3.07
C ALA A 72 -3.30 -4.43 -1.85
N ASP A 73 -4.52 -4.86 -2.11
CA ASP A 73 -5.48 -5.30 -1.10
C ASP A 73 -5.85 -6.75 -1.40
N HIS A 74 -5.53 -7.67 -0.49
CA HIS A 74 -5.72 -9.10 -0.74
C HIS A 74 -7.15 -9.56 -0.52
N GLU A 75 -7.97 -8.85 0.25
CA GLU A 75 -9.38 -9.17 0.44
C GLU A 75 -10.23 -8.62 -0.71
N ALA A 76 -9.96 -7.37 -1.12
CA ALA A 76 -10.62 -6.76 -2.27
C ALA A 76 -10.07 -7.25 -3.62
N ASN A 77 -8.96 -7.99 -3.64
CA ASN A 77 -8.25 -8.48 -4.82
C ASN A 77 -7.86 -7.35 -5.79
N ILE A 78 -7.33 -6.26 -5.24
CA ILE A 78 -6.94 -5.06 -5.99
C ILE A 78 -5.42 -4.90 -5.99
N GLY A 79 -4.88 -4.40 -7.10
CA GLY A 79 -3.56 -3.80 -7.17
C GLY A 79 -3.67 -2.37 -7.68
N PHE A 80 -3.23 -1.42 -6.89
CA PHE A 80 -3.29 0.01 -7.18
C PHE A 80 -1.89 0.60 -7.38
N GLY A 81 -1.79 1.56 -8.29
CA GLY A 81 -0.57 2.33 -8.50
C GLY A 81 -0.88 3.73 -9.01
N TYR A 82 -0.26 4.72 -8.40
CA TYR A 82 -0.36 6.11 -8.80
C TYR A 82 1.01 6.77 -8.84
N VAL A 83 1.26 7.49 -9.92
CA VAL A 83 2.42 8.37 -10.07
C VAL A 83 1.95 9.73 -10.56
N MET A 84 2.57 10.80 -10.05
CA MET A 84 2.25 12.16 -10.42
C MET A 84 3.28 12.75 -11.39
N ASN A 85 2.88 13.75 -12.15
CA ASN A 85 3.78 14.57 -12.96
C ASN A 85 4.31 15.81 -12.23
N LYS A 86 3.75 16.12 -11.05
CA LYS A 86 4.18 17.23 -10.18
C LYS A 86 4.25 16.73 -8.74
N MET A 87 5.46 16.64 -8.22
CA MET A 87 5.70 16.33 -6.81
C MET A 87 5.15 17.43 -5.89
N ASP A 88 4.68 17.03 -4.73
CA ASP A 88 4.31 17.92 -3.64
C ASP A 88 5.13 17.60 -2.39
N LEU A 89 5.03 18.44 -1.36
CA LEU A 89 5.69 18.18 -0.08
C LEU A 89 4.93 17.09 0.67
N GLY A 90 5.62 16.04 1.06
CA GLY A 90 5.04 14.95 1.85
C GLY A 90 5.66 13.61 1.53
N ILE A 91 5.55 12.69 2.49
CA ILE A 91 6.06 11.31 2.39
C ILE A 91 4.95 10.26 2.36
N ALA A 92 3.73 10.66 2.73
CA ALA A 92 2.50 9.84 2.66
C ALA A 92 1.27 10.75 2.71
N GLY A 93 0.08 10.19 2.42
CA GLY A 93 -1.19 10.87 2.62
C GLY A 93 -1.48 12.02 1.64
N ASP A 94 -0.95 11.97 0.42
CA ASP A 94 -1.24 12.98 -0.60
C ASP A 94 -2.76 13.03 -0.90
N PRO A 95 -3.42 14.21 -0.80
CA PRO A 95 -4.86 14.33 -1.02
C PRO A 95 -5.33 13.87 -2.40
N ARG A 96 -4.49 14.01 -3.43
CA ARG A 96 -4.80 13.56 -4.80
C ARG A 96 -4.91 12.04 -4.86
N THR A 97 -4.00 11.36 -4.18
CA THR A 97 -3.99 9.90 -4.08
C THR A 97 -5.13 9.39 -3.21
N ALA A 98 -5.40 10.05 -2.09
CA ALA A 98 -6.48 9.68 -1.18
C ALA A 98 -7.84 9.70 -1.90
N ALA A 99 -8.13 10.75 -2.65
CA ALA A 99 -9.38 10.85 -3.42
C ALA A 99 -9.53 9.75 -4.48
N LEU A 100 -8.44 9.34 -5.12
CA LEU A 100 -8.48 8.24 -6.09
C LEU A 100 -8.66 6.88 -5.41
N ILE A 101 -8.04 6.66 -4.28
CA ILE A 101 -8.21 5.45 -3.48
C ILE A 101 -9.66 5.34 -3.02
N ASP A 102 -10.22 6.41 -2.45
CA ASP A 102 -11.62 6.43 -2.00
C ASP A 102 -12.58 6.11 -3.15
N ALA A 103 -12.39 6.74 -4.32
CA ALA A 103 -13.22 6.47 -5.50
C ALA A 103 -13.15 5.02 -5.98
N VAL A 104 -11.98 4.38 -5.90
CA VAL A 104 -11.86 2.94 -6.22
C VAL A 104 -12.68 2.11 -5.25
N TYR A 105 -12.55 2.32 -3.94
CA TYR A 105 -13.29 1.55 -2.94
C TYR A 105 -14.79 1.80 -2.97
N GLU A 106 -15.24 3.01 -3.31
CA GLU A 106 -16.66 3.32 -3.52
C GLU A 106 -17.26 2.63 -4.75
N SER A 107 -16.43 2.19 -5.69
CA SER A 107 -16.86 1.52 -6.93
C SER A 107 -16.92 0.00 -6.83
N LEU A 108 -16.45 -0.60 -5.74
CA LEU A 108 -16.48 -2.05 -5.50
C LEU A 108 -17.84 -2.51 -4.98
#